data_74eca34bb7dbf31496cbf8186ebbd7f3
#
_entry.id   74eca34bb7dbf31496cbf8186ebbd7f3
#
_cell.length_a   1.000
_cell.length_b   1.000
_cell.length_c   1.000
_cell.angle_alpha   90.00
_cell.angle_beta   90.00
_cell.angle_gamma   90.00
#
_symmetry.space_group_name_H-M   'P 1'
#
loop_
_entity.id
_entity.type
_entity.pdbx_description
1 polymer ?
#
loop_
_entity_poly.entity_id
_entity_poly.type
_entity_poly.pdbx_seq_one_letter_code
_entity_poly.pdbx_strand_id
1 'polypeptide(L)'
;KVPAIKHNGNLGKPISKVALCGGSGAFLIPDAIACKADAFITGEIGFHKMFGYDGIIKLIELGHYESEQFTVDLLYNKLNKEFSELKLVKTNVKTNPINYCI
;
A
#
# COMPACT_ATOMS: atom_id res chain seq x y z
N LYS A 1 1.33 -2.88 12.01
CA LYS A 1 0.56 -4.11 11.80
C LYS A 1 -0.71 -3.76 11.03
N VAL A 2 -1.01 -4.49 9.95
CA VAL A 2 -2.25 -4.31 9.18
C VAL A 2 -3.32 -5.18 9.84
N PRO A 3 -4.44 -4.60 10.30
CA PRO A 3 -5.47 -5.35 11.02
C PRO A 3 -6.30 -6.25 10.10
N ALA A 4 -6.54 -5.83 8.87
CA ALA A 4 -7.28 -6.57 7.85
C ALA A 4 -6.79 -6.20 6.46
N ILE A 5 -6.92 -7.11 5.51
CA ILE A 5 -6.67 -6.86 4.09
C ILE A 5 -7.90 -7.25 3.27
N LYS A 6 -8.10 -6.56 2.15
CA LYS A 6 -9.10 -6.95 1.14
C LYS A 6 -8.36 -7.45 -0.09
N HIS A 7 -8.92 -8.44 -0.78
CA HIS A 7 -8.34 -8.96 -2.02
C HIS A 7 -9.40 -9.54 -2.94
N ASN A 8 -9.10 -9.63 -4.23
CA ASN A 8 -10.00 -10.13 -5.27
C ASN A 8 -9.99 -11.66 -5.44
N GLY A 9 -9.50 -12.41 -4.45
CA GLY A 9 -9.45 -13.86 -4.52
C GLY A 9 -8.05 -14.42 -4.78
N ASN A 10 -7.97 -15.69 -5.16
CA ASN A 10 -6.73 -16.35 -5.47
C ASN A 10 -6.40 -16.28 -6.97
N LEU A 11 -5.12 -16.08 -7.28
CA LEU A 11 -4.65 -16.04 -8.68
C LEU A 11 -4.63 -17.43 -9.33
N GLY A 12 -4.58 -18.51 -8.55
CA GLY A 12 -4.46 -19.88 -9.05
C GLY A 12 -3.05 -20.30 -9.45
N LYS A 13 -2.05 -19.43 -9.24
CA LYS A 13 -0.63 -19.70 -9.49
C LYS A 13 0.24 -19.07 -8.39
N PRO A 14 1.51 -19.48 -8.23
CA PRO A 14 2.45 -18.83 -7.33
C PRO A 14 2.68 -17.37 -7.70
N ILE A 15 2.91 -16.52 -6.68
CA ILE A 15 3.24 -15.12 -6.84
C ILE A 15 4.77 -14.98 -6.77
N SER A 16 5.37 -14.47 -7.83
CA SER A 16 6.81 -14.22 -7.92
C SER A 16 7.15 -12.74 -8.09
N LYS A 17 6.27 -11.96 -8.75
CA LYS A 17 6.46 -10.53 -8.99
C LYS A 17 5.33 -9.73 -8.39
N VAL A 18 5.68 -8.79 -7.53
CA VAL A 18 4.73 -7.92 -6.82
C VAL A 18 4.99 -6.46 -7.17
N ALA A 19 3.95 -5.74 -7.55
CA ALA A 19 3.96 -4.29 -7.69
C ALA A 19 3.38 -3.65 -6.42
N LEU A 20 3.93 -2.50 -6.01
CA LEU A 20 3.54 -1.79 -4.80
C LEU A 20 3.26 -0.32 -5.10
N CYS A 21 2.22 0.23 -4.48
CA CYS A 21 1.96 1.67 -4.47
C CYS A 21 1.26 2.06 -3.16
N GLY A 22 1.85 2.94 -2.36
CA GLY A 22 1.22 3.50 -1.16
C GLY A 22 0.03 4.39 -1.53
N GLY A 23 -0.91 4.57 -0.58
CA GLY A 23 -2.10 5.40 -0.78
C GLY A 23 -3.08 4.83 -1.81
N SER A 24 -3.74 5.69 -2.58
CA SER A 24 -4.72 5.32 -3.60
C SER A 24 -4.06 5.00 -4.94
N GLY A 25 -3.60 3.77 -5.11
CA GLY A 25 -2.86 3.32 -6.29
C GLY A 25 -3.68 2.61 -7.37
N ALA A 26 -5.00 2.57 -7.28
CA ALA A 26 -5.83 1.79 -8.21
C ALA A 26 -5.64 2.16 -9.69
N PHE A 27 -5.28 3.40 -10.00
CA PHE A 27 -5.01 3.86 -11.37
C PHE A 27 -3.77 3.23 -12.00
N LEU A 28 -2.90 2.62 -11.20
CA LEU A 28 -1.68 1.92 -11.64
C LEU A 28 -1.90 0.42 -11.90
N ILE A 29 -3.10 -0.11 -11.73
CA ILE A 29 -3.39 -1.53 -12.01
C ILE A 29 -2.99 -1.91 -13.45
N PRO A 30 -3.34 -1.12 -14.50
CA PRO A 30 -2.93 -1.41 -15.86
C PRO A 30 -1.40 -1.46 -16.03
N ASP A 31 -0.66 -0.58 -15.36
CA ASP A 31 0.80 -0.56 -15.41
C ASP A 31 1.41 -1.78 -14.73
N ALA A 32 0.85 -2.19 -13.59
CA ALA A 32 1.26 -3.42 -12.90
C ALA A 32 1.07 -4.66 -13.79
N ILE A 33 -0.04 -4.73 -14.53
CA ILE A 33 -0.32 -5.79 -15.50
C ILE A 33 0.68 -5.73 -16.67
N ALA A 34 0.93 -4.54 -17.22
CA ALA A 34 1.90 -4.34 -18.30
C ALA A 34 3.31 -4.76 -17.90
N CYS A 35 3.68 -4.55 -16.64
CA CYS A 35 4.93 -5.03 -16.06
C CYS A 35 4.94 -6.52 -15.71
N LYS A 36 3.85 -7.26 -16.00
CA LYS A 36 3.68 -8.69 -15.70
C LYS A 36 3.82 -8.99 -14.19
N ALA A 37 3.28 -8.11 -13.33
CA ALA A 37 3.17 -8.40 -11.91
C ALA A 37 2.09 -9.47 -11.67
N ASP A 38 2.35 -10.39 -10.75
CA ASP A 38 1.38 -11.41 -10.33
C ASP A 38 0.42 -10.86 -9.26
N ALA A 39 0.90 -9.89 -8.47
CA ALA A 39 0.11 -9.20 -7.47
C ALA A 39 0.39 -7.70 -7.47
N PHE A 40 -0.62 -6.92 -7.13
CA PHE A 40 -0.53 -5.49 -6.89
C PHE A 40 -1.06 -5.15 -5.50
N ILE A 41 -0.24 -4.50 -4.70
CA ILE A 41 -0.56 -4.12 -3.32
C ILE A 41 -0.61 -2.59 -3.25
N THR A 42 -1.72 -2.06 -2.77
CA THR A 42 -1.90 -0.61 -2.58
C THR A 42 -2.78 -0.31 -1.37
N GLY A 43 -2.87 0.96 -0.97
CA GLY A 43 -3.68 1.38 0.17
C GLY A 43 -5.17 1.32 -0.13
N GLU A 44 -5.60 1.80 -1.30
CA GLU A 44 -7.01 1.84 -1.68
C GLU A 44 -7.22 1.46 -3.14
N ILE A 45 -8.19 0.60 -3.39
CA ILE A 45 -8.61 0.21 -4.74
C ILE A 45 -10.07 0.63 -5.00
N GLY A 46 -10.93 0.43 -4.02
CA GLY A 46 -12.36 0.64 -4.12
C GLY A 46 -13.10 -0.58 -4.71
N PHE A 47 -14.35 -0.76 -4.29
CA PHE A 47 -15.16 -1.92 -4.64
C PHE A 47 -15.26 -2.15 -6.15
N HIS A 48 -15.64 -1.12 -6.91
CA HIS A 48 -15.88 -1.27 -8.35
C HIS A 48 -14.62 -1.57 -9.17
N LYS A 49 -13.45 -1.20 -8.67
CA LYS A 49 -12.17 -1.43 -9.35
C LYS A 49 -11.55 -2.79 -9.04
N MET A 50 -12.17 -3.58 -8.17
CA MET A 50 -11.75 -4.96 -7.88
C MET A 50 -12.21 -5.97 -8.94
N PHE A 51 -13.18 -5.61 -9.78
CA PHE A 51 -13.77 -6.51 -10.79
C PHE A 51 -12.92 -6.61 -12.05
N GLY A 52 -13.02 -7.77 -12.72
CA GLY A 52 -12.47 -7.98 -14.05
C GLY A 52 -11.02 -8.41 -14.09
N TYR A 53 -10.41 -8.70 -12.94
CA TYR A 53 -8.99 -9.08 -12.86
C TYR A 53 -8.76 -10.53 -12.41
N ASP A 54 -9.82 -11.34 -12.35
CA ASP A 54 -9.74 -12.75 -11.95
C ASP A 54 -8.82 -13.53 -12.91
N GLY A 55 -7.86 -14.26 -12.34
CA GLY A 55 -6.86 -15.00 -13.11
C GLY A 55 -5.79 -14.13 -13.80
N ILE A 56 -5.90 -12.80 -13.75
CA ILE A 56 -4.95 -11.86 -14.38
C ILE A 56 -3.93 -11.37 -13.38
N ILE A 57 -4.39 -10.75 -12.29
CA ILE A 57 -3.55 -10.20 -11.24
C ILE A 57 -4.27 -10.28 -9.89
N LYS A 58 -3.54 -10.60 -8.84
CA LYS A 58 -4.07 -10.53 -7.48
C LYS A 58 -4.00 -9.09 -6.99
N LEU A 59 -5.16 -8.50 -6.69
CA LEU A 59 -5.26 -7.17 -6.09
C LEU A 59 -5.37 -7.29 -4.57
N ILE A 60 -4.58 -6.50 -3.86
CA ILE A 60 -4.55 -6.47 -2.39
C ILE A 60 -4.63 -5.03 -1.91
N GLU A 61 -5.67 -4.74 -1.12
CA GLU A 61 -5.90 -3.45 -0.48
C GLU A 61 -5.56 -3.54 1.01
N LEU A 62 -4.63 -2.71 1.46
CA LEU A 62 -4.13 -2.70 2.84
C LEU A 62 -4.81 -1.68 3.75
N GLY A 63 -5.41 -0.65 3.19
CA GLY A 63 -5.81 0.58 3.84
C GLY A 63 -4.86 1.74 3.54
N HIS A 64 -5.40 2.94 3.39
CA HIS A 64 -4.62 4.13 3.02
C HIS A 64 -3.55 4.44 4.07
N TYR A 65 -3.97 4.65 5.31
CA TYR A 65 -3.07 4.92 6.43
C TYR A 65 -2.05 3.78 6.61
N GLU A 66 -2.49 2.54 6.56
CA GLU A 66 -1.65 1.35 6.77
C GLU A 66 -0.53 1.25 5.74
N SER A 67 -0.76 1.69 4.52
CA SER A 67 0.24 1.68 3.45
C SER A 67 1.24 2.84 3.57
N GLU A 68 0.89 3.92 4.26
CA GLU A 68 1.69 5.16 4.34
C GLU A 68 2.24 5.46 5.74
N GLN A 69 1.85 4.72 6.76
CA GLN A 69 2.19 4.99 8.17
C GLN A 69 3.68 5.11 8.46
N PHE A 70 4.54 4.56 7.61
CA PHE A 70 6.00 4.59 7.78
C PHE A 70 6.67 5.79 7.13
N THR A 71 5.93 6.64 6.42
CA THR A 71 6.47 7.78 5.66
C THR A 71 7.15 8.80 6.57
N VAL A 72 6.60 9.08 7.75
CA VAL A 72 7.18 10.01 8.71
C VAL A 72 8.55 9.54 9.17
N ASP A 73 8.68 8.26 9.51
CA ASP A 73 9.97 7.68 9.92
C ASP A 73 10.98 7.67 8.78
N LEU A 74 10.55 7.36 7.57
CA LEU A 74 11.40 7.38 6.38
C LEU A 74 11.95 8.78 6.11
N LEU A 75 11.10 9.80 6.16
CA LEU A 75 11.50 11.20 5.95
C LEU A 75 12.42 11.68 7.08
N TYR A 76 12.06 11.39 8.32
CA TYR A 76 12.90 11.73 9.48
C TYR A 76 14.30 11.14 9.34
N ASN A 77 14.41 9.86 9.03
CA ASN A 77 15.70 9.19 8.90
C ASN A 77 16.54 9.75 7.76
N LYS A 78 15.92 10.04 6.60
CA LYS A 78 16.59 10.66 5.46
C LYS A 78 17.11 12.06 5.80
N LEU A 79 16.27 12.91 6.38
CA LEU A 79 16.64 14.27 6.76
C LEU A 79 17.72 14.28 7.84
N ASN A 80 17.62 13.39 8.84
CA ASN A 80 18.61 13.30 9.90
C ASN A 80 19.99 12.85 9.38
N LYS A 81 20.01 12.01 8.37
CA LYS A 81 21.25 11.57 7.72
C LYS A 81 21.91 12.68 6.91
N GLU A 82 21.11 13.45 6.13
CA GLU A 82 21.64 14.51 5.26
C GLU A 82 21.93 15.82 6.00
N PHE A 83 21.18 16.11 7.07
CA PHE A 83 21.23 17.35 7.84
C PHE A 83 21.33 17.05 9.33
N SER A 84 22.45 16.45 9.75
CA SER A 84 22.66 16.00 11.14
C SER A 84 22.66 17.13 12.17
N GLU A 85 22.89 18.37 11.75
CA GLU A 85 22.87 19.57 12.61
C GLU A 85 21.45 20.12 12.85
N LEU A 86 20.45 19.68 12.09
CA LEU A 86 19.07 20.12 12.29
C LEU A 86 18.41 19.37 13.45
N LYS A 87 17.70 20.14 14.27
CA LYS A 87 16.80 19.55 15.27
C LYS A 87 15.52 19.11 14.59
N LEU A 88 15.34 17.81 14.43
CA LEU A 88 14.15 17.21 13.85
C LEU A 88 13.19 16.74 14.95
N VAL A 89 11.92 16.98 14.77
CA VAL A 89 10.85 16.54 15.69
C VAL A 89 9.77 15.81 14.89
N LYS A 90 9.42 14.59 15.34
CA LYS A 90 8.28 13.85 14.80
C LYS A 90 7.03 14.12 15.63
N THR A 91 5.88 14.27 14.96
CA THR A 91 4.60 14.32 15.66
C THR A 91 4.26 12.97 16.28
N ASN A 92 3.62 12.99 17.44
CA ASN A 92 3.05 11.81 18.11
C ASN A 92 1.53 11.70 17.91
N VAL A 93 0.94 12.62 17.15
CA VAL A 93 -0.50 12.64 16.92
C VAL A 93 -0.89 11.49 16.00
N LYS A 94 -1.84 10.67 16.45
CA LYS A 94 -2.45 9.64 15.61
C LYS A 94 -3.51 10.27 14.74
N THR A 95 -3.33 10.19 13.43
CA THR A 95 -4.21 10.82 12.44
C THR A 95 -5.13 9.84 11.71
N ASN A 96 -5.01 8.54 11.97
CA ASN A 96 -5.88 7.55 11.33
C ASN A 96 -7.31 7.62 11.91
N PRO A 97 -8.32 8.03 11.12
CA PRO A 97 -9.71 8.06 11.58
C PRO A 97 -10.40 6.69 11.49
N ILE A 98 -9.75 5.70 10.85
CA ILE A 98 -10.33 4.39 10.60
C ILE A 98 -10.12 3.49 11.80
N ASN A 99 -11.20 2.85 12.24
CA ASN A 99 -11.20 1.84 13.28
C ASN A 99 -11.72 0.53 12.69
N TYR A 100 -11.13 -0.58 13.11
CA TYR A 100 -11.53 -1.92 12.66
C TYR A 100 -12.24 -2.66 13.79
N CYS A 101 -13.40 -3.18 13.49
CA CYS A 101 -14.12 -4.10 14.36
C CYS A 101 -13.91 -5.53 13.81
N ILE A 102 -13.26 -6.33 14.60
CA ILE A 102 -12.90 -7.71 14.20
C ILE A 102 -13.51 -8.68 15.19
#